data_fe1673080dd728ebed6d37d5fed56604
#
_entry.id   fe1673080dd728ebed6d37d5fed56604
#
_cell.length_a   1.000
_cell.length_b   1.000
_cell.length_c   1.000
_cell.angle_alpha   90.00
_cell.angle_beta   90.00
_cell.angle_gamma   90.00
#
_symmetry.space_group_name_H-M   'P 1'
#
loop_
_entity.id
_entity.type
_entity.pdbx_description
1 polymer ?
#
loop_
_entity_poly.entity_id
_entity_poly.type
_entity_poly.pdbx_seq_one_letter_code
_entity_poly.pdbx_strand_id
1 'polypeptide(L)'
;MLAIAFNGIANAQHEVRSLSLQPKIGLNLSKLTNHFDSDFKPGMVVDLEAEWQTKAKFGWSVGLLYSQQGTKYALGDFKYTYNYDYINVPVLANFYVARNLALKMGLQLGFNVSNGFTIKGAGTKENRNDPDVKAVEASIPLGVSYEFNQFVVEARYNLGLTYAVPRTKFSTFQFTLGYRFDVVKGN
;
A
#
# COMPACT_ATOMS: atom_id res chain seq x y z
N MET A 1 -15.29 12.35 28.95
CA MET A 1 -13.83 12.38 29.11
C MET A 1 -13.38 10.95 29.39
N LEU A 2 -12.98 10.20 28.36
CA LEU A 2 -12.63 8.78 28.46
C LEU A 2 -11.10 8.69 28.56
N ALA A 3 -10.59 8.57 29.77
CA ALA A 3 -9.17 8.31 30.02
C ALA A 3 -8.94 6.81 29.82
N ILE A 4 -8.43 6.42 28.66
CA ILE A 4 -7.93 5.06 28.46
C ILE A 4 -6.58 4.98 29.16
N ALA A 5 -6.56 4.34 30.31
CA ALA A 5 -5.34 4.04 31.04
C ALA A 5 -4.55 2.98 30.26
N PHE A 6 -3.51 3.41 29.54
CA PHE A 6 -2.51 2.53 28.95
C PHE A 6 -1.56 2.01 30.06
N ASN A 7 -2.04 1.10 30.90
CA ASN A 7 -1.20 0.27 31.76
C ASN A 7 -1.07 -1.12 31.13
N GLY A 8 -0.37 -1.21 30.00
CA GLY A 8 -0.01 -2.46 29.36
C GLY A 8 1.46 -2.73 29.54
N ILE A 9 1.80 -3.75 30.31
CA ILE A 9 3.13 -4.35 30.37
C ILE A 9 3.53 -4.66 28.94
N ALA A 10 4.52 -3.89 28.43
CA ALA A 10 5.01 -4.01 27.07
C ALA A 10 5.91 -5.24 26.96
N ASN A 11 5.31 -6.42 26.91
CA ASN A 11 6.01 -7.57 26.37
C ASN A 11 6.18 -7.34 24.87
N ALA A 12 7.41 -7.48 24.35
CA ALA A 12 7.65 -7.45 22.93
C ALA A 12 6.73 -8.47 22.26
N GLN A 13 6.03 -8.06 21.21
CA GLN A 13 5.19 -8.97 20.45
C GLN A 13 6.03 -10.06 19.79
N HIS A 14 7.21 -9.69 19.34
CA HIS A 14 8.18 -10.55 18.68
C HIS A 14 9.53 -10.48 19.39
N GLU A 15 10.25 -11.57 19.34
CA GLU A 15 11.60 -11.64 19.87
C GLU A 15 12.51 -10.63 19.15
N VAL A 16 13.32 -9.91 19.90
CA VAL A 16 14.31 -8.98 19.33
C VAL A 16 15.29 -9.78 18.47
N ARG A 17 15.68 -9.24 17.33
CA ARG A 17 16.49 -9.89 16.29
C ARG A 17 15.78 -11.01 15.51
N SER A 18 14.48 -11.14 15.67
CA SER A 18 13.70 -12.05 14.82
C SER A 18 13.51 -11.47 13.42
N LEU A 19 13.43 -12.37 12.43
CA LEU A 19 13.10 -12.05 11.04
C LEU A 19 11.83 -12.83 10.67
N SER A 20 10.85 -12.14 10.14
CA SER A 20 9.63 -12.75 9.60
C SER A 20 9.43 -12.41 8.14
N LEU A 21 8.73 -13.28 7.44
CA LEU A 21 8.27 -13.09 6.07
C LEU A 21 6.75 -13.10 6.04
N GLN A 22 6.15 -12.13 5.36
CA GLN A 22 4.71 -11.91 5.35
C GLN A 22 4.19 -11.79 3.91
N PRO A 23 3.79 -12.90 3.25
CA PRO A 23 2.99 -12.81 2.04
C PRO A 23 1.61 -12.23 2.37
N LYS A 24 1.16 -11.27 1.56
CA LYS A 24 -0.11 -10.56 1.73
C LYS A 24 -0.83 -10.42 0.40
N ILE A 25 -2.16 -10.42 0.45
CA ILE A 25 -3.03 -10.12 -0.69
C ILE A 25 -4.10 -9.14 -0.26
N GLY A 26 -4.58 -8.32 -1.17
CA GLY A 26 -5.60 -7.35 -0.81
C GLY A 26 -6.10 -6.50 -1.97
N LEU A 27 -6.67 -5.36 -1.60
CA LEU A 27 -7.29 -4.41 -2.51
C LEU A 27 -6.69 -3.02 -2.34
N ASN A 28 -6.52 -2.34 -3.46
CA ASN A 28 -6.23 -0.92 -3.56
C ASN A 28 -7.49 -0.15 -3.94
N LEU A 29 -7.65 1.03 -3.37
CA LEU A 29 -8.55 2.08 -3.84
C LEU A 29 -7.69 3.28 -4.18
N SER A 30 -7.43 3.50 -5.47
CA SER A 30 -6.55 4.55 -5.96
C SER A 30 -7.28 5.59 -6.78
N LYS A 31 -6.82 6.84 -6.70
CA LYS A 31 -7.25 7.93 -7.57
C LYS A 31 -6.09 8.89 -7.85
N LEU A 32 -6.21 9.67 -8.91
CA LEU A 32 -5.32 10.78 -9.20
C LEU A 32 -5.80 12.03 -8.44
N THR A 33 -4.88 12.72 -7.78
CA THR A 33 -5.16 14.01 -7.13
C THR A 33 -5.13 15.14 -8.17
N ASN A 34 -5.84 16.26 -7.90
CA ASN A 34 -5.93 17.44 -8.79
C ASN A 34 -6.73 17.24 -10.09
N HIS A 35 -7.50 16.17 -10.22
CA HIS A 35 -8.56 16.08 -11.22
C HIS A 35 -9.92 16.24 -10.54
N PHE A 36 -10.67 17.26 -10.95
CA PHE A 36 -12.09 17.38 -10.60
C PHE A 36 -12.81 16.16 -11.19
N ASP A 37 -13.67 15.49 -10.43
CA ASP A 37 -14.46 14.31 -10.81
C ASP A 37 -13.69 12.99 -11.01
N SER A 38 -12.52 12.80 -10.36
CA SER A 38 -11.88 11.49 -10.38
C SER A 38 -12.40 10.58 -9.26
N ASP A 39 -12.94 9.43 -9.66
CA ASP A 39 -13.42 8.38 -8.75
C ASP A 39 -12.30 7.41 -8.36
N PHE A 40 -12.46 6.80 -7.18
CA PHE A 40 -11.60 5.70 -6.77
C PHE A 40 -11.74 4.50 -7.70
N LYS A 41 -10.60 3.99 -8.15
CA LYS A 41 -10.51 2.75 -8.90
C LYS A 41 -10.07 1.63 -7.96
N PRO A 42 -10.87 0.55 -7.81
CA PRO A 42 -10.41 -0.66 -7.13
C PRO A 42 -9.37 -1.38 -7.99
N GLY A 43 -8.37 -1.94 -7.34
CA GLY A 43 -7.32 -2.76 -7.94
C GLY A 43 -6.85 -3.82 -6.95
N MET A 44 -6.15 -4.82 -7.44
CA MET A 44 -5.56 -5.88 -6.63
C MET A 44 -4.18 -5.47 -6.15
N VAL A 45 -3.79 -6.00 -4.99
CA VAL A 45 -2.43 -5.92 -4.47
C VAL A 45 -1.96 -7.29 -3.98
N VAL A 46 -0.71 -7.61 -4.31
CA VAL A 46 0.02 -8.78 -3.78
C VAL A 46 1.36 -8.28 -3.26
N ASP A 47 1.68 -8.62 -2.02
CA ASP A 47 2.85 -8.11 -1.28
C ASP A 47 3.61 -9.26 -0.65
N LEU A 48 4.92 -9.17 -0.66
CA LEU A 48 5.83 -10.00 0.13
C LEU A 48 6.70 -9.08 0.96
N GLU A 49 6.44 -9.00 2.26
CA GLU A 49 7.15 -8.14 3.20
C GLU A 49 8.05 -8.96 4.13
N ALA A 50 9.32 -8.58 4.23
CA ALA A 50 10.26 -9.10 5.24
C ALA A 50 10.37 -8.07 6.36
N GLU A 51 10.13 -8.49 7.59
CA GLU A 51 10.20 -7.65 8.78
C GLU A 51 11.26 -8.13 9.73
N TRP A 52 12.15 -7.22 10.14
CA TRP A 52 13.20 -7.44 11.11
C TRP A 52 12.92 -6.65 12.39
N GLN A 53 12.70 -7.38 13.50
CA GLN A 53 12.48 -6.81 14.83
C GLN A 53 13.81 -6.39 15.45
N THR A 54 14.05 -5.09 15.55
CA THR A 54 15.33 -4.57 16.10
C THR A 54 15.28 -4.26 17.59
N LYS A 55 14.10 -3.91 18.10
CA LYS A 55 13.83 -3.63 19.52
C LYS A 55 12.43 -4.14 19.88
N ALA A 56 12.13 -4.24 21.17
CA ALA A 56 10.84 -4.73 21.67
C ALA A 56 9.61 -4.04 21.06
N LYS A 57 9.72 -2.77 20.69
CA LYS A 57 8.61 -1.97 20.11
C LYS A 57 8.94 -1.38 18.75
N PHE A 58 10.00 -1.84 18.10
CA PHE A 58 10.44 -1.25 16.86
C PHE A 58 11.06 -2.29 15.93
N GLY A 59 10.63 -2.28 14.67
CA GLY A 59 11.16 -3.07 13.58
C GLY A 59 11.30 -2.27 12.30
N TRP A 60 12.02 -2.84 11.36
CA TRP A 60 12.10 -2.38 9.98
C TRP A 60 11.48 -3.44 9.08
N SER A 61 10.80 -3.00 8.03
CA SER A 61 10.39 -3.92 6.98
C SER A 61 10.74 -3.41 5.60
N VAL A 62 10.97 -4.34 4.70
CA VAL A 62 11.13 -4.11 3.26
C VAL A 62 10.18 -5.04 2.53
N GLY A 63 9.50 -4.54 1.51
CA GLY A 63 8.54 -5.30 0.73
C GLY A 63 8.85 -5.31 -0.76
N LEU A 64 8.25 -6.26 -1.45
CA LEU A 64 8.09 -6.27 -2.89
C LEU A 64 6.60 -6.44 -3.20
N LEU A 65 6.00 -5.42 -3.81
CA LEU A 65 4.57 -5.26 -3.92
C LEU A 65 4.15 -5.07 -5.37
N TYR A 66 3.33 -5.96 -5.92
CA TYR A 66 2.59 -5.69 -7.14
C TYR A 66 1.28 -5.00 -6.82
N SER A 67 0.99 -3.90 -7.49
CA SER A 67 -0.13 -3.01 -7.18
C SER A 67 -0.80 -2.52 -8.45
N GLN A 68 -2.07 -2.85 -8.61
CA GLN A 68 -2.92 -2.28 -9.64
C GLN A 68 -3.51 -0.96 -9.15
N GLN A 69 -3.17 0.12 -9.81
CA GLN A 69 -3.62 1.48 -9.49
C GLN A 69 -4.39 2.09 -10.66
N GLY A 70 -4.82 3.32 -10.52
CA GLY A 70 -5.47 4.07 -11.58
C GLY A 70 -6.55 5.01 -11.09
N THR A 71 -7.37 5.45 -12.04
CA THR A 71 -8.50 6.34 -11.77
C THR A 71 -9.63 6.09 -12.76
N LYS A 72 -10.82 6.54 -12.40
CA LYS A 72 -11.99 6.54 -13.29
C LYS A 72 -12.58 7.95 -13.33
N TYR A 73 -13.09 8.36 -14.47
CA TYR A 73 -13.93 9.53 -14.57
C TYR A 73 -14.96 9.35 -15.68
N ALA A 74 -16.07 10.08 -15.58
CA ALA A 74 -17.13 10.10 -16.58
C ALA A 74 -17.21 11.50 -17.20
N LEU A 75 -17.37 11.57 -18.52
CA LEU A 75 -17.61 12.80 -19.25
C LEU A 75 -18.78 12.59 -20.22
N GLY A 76 -19.97 13.09 -19.86
CA GLY A 76 -21.20 12.77 -20.57
C GLY A 76 -21.46 11.26 -20.57
N ASP A 77 -21.72 10.69 -21.76
CA ASP A 77 -21.97 9.24 -21.93
C ASP A 77 -20.68 8.40 -21.99
N PHE A 78 -19.52 9.01 -21.89
CA PHE A 78 -18.22 8.33 -21.97
C PHE A 78 -17.65 8.08 -20.59
N LYS A 79 -17.18 6.84 -20.35
CA LYS A 79 -16.46 6.43 -19.13
C LYS A 79 -15.02 6.14 -19.48
N TYR A 80 -14.11 6.85 -18.82
CA TYR A 80 -12.67 6.70 -18.94
C TYR A 80 -12.16 5.91 -17.73
N THR A 81 -11.38 4.87 -17.99
CA THR A 81 -10.73 4.08 -16.93
C THR A 81 -9.25 4.00 -17.25
N TYR A 82 -8.42 4.55 -16.38
CA TYR A 82 -6.98 4.47 -16.45
C TYR A 82 -6.49 3.33 -15.56
N ASN A 83 -5.62 2.50 -16.09
CA ASN A 83 -5.02 1.36 -15.42
C ASN A 83 -3.51 1.54 -15.43
N TYR A 84 -2.91 1.45 -14.24
CA TYR A 84 -1.46 1.55 -14.06
C TYR A 84 -1.04 0.45 -13.09
N ASP A 85 -0.17 -0.42 -13.55
CA ASP A 85 0.36 -1.49 -12.72
C ASP A 85 1.80 -1.13 -12.31
N TYR A 86 2.06 -1.27 -11.02
CA TYR A 86 3.35 -0.94 -10.43
C TYR A 86 3.93 -2.13 -9.68
N ILE A 87 5.26 -2.24 -9.76
CA ILE A 87 6.05 -2.98 -8.78
C ILE A 87 6.62 -1.95 -7.82
N ASN A 88 6.26 -2.06 -6.55
CA ASN A 88 6.66 -1.13 -5.50
C ASN A 88 7.62 -1.80 -4.52
N VAL A 89 8.58 -1.02 -4.02
CA VAL A 89 9.53 -1.42 -2.99
C VAL A 89 9.37 -0.47 -1.79
N PRO A 90 8.49 -0.79 -0.81
CA PRO A 90 8.38 -0.05 0.42
C PRO A 90 9.52 -0.42 1.38
N VAL A 91 10.04 0.59 2.09
CA VAL A 91 10.90 0.46 3.27
C VAL A 91 10.21 1.17 4.40
N LEU A 92 9.83 0.44 5.45
CA LEU A 92 8.98 0.94 6.53
C LEU A 92 9.65 0.80 7.88
N ALA A 93 9.40 1.77 8.74
CA ALA A 93 9.61 1.70 10.17
C ALA A 93 8.29 1.26 10.84
N ASN A 94 8.35 0.22 11.65
CA ASN A 94 7.22 -0.38 12.34
C ASN A 94 7.30 -0.08 13.83
N PHE A 95 6.32 0.65 14.36
CA PHE A 95 6.24 1.05 15.75
C PHE A 95 5.10 0.31 16.45
N TYR A 96 5.41 -0.63 17.32
CA TYR A 96 4.43 -1.40 18.08
C TYR A 96 3.89 -0.58 19.26
N VAL A 97 2.69 -0.01 19.08
CA VAL A 97 2.01 0.82 20.08
C VAL A 97 1.22 -0.02 21.08
N ALA A 98 0.84 -1.24 20.70
CA ALA A 98 0.25 -2.26 21.56
C ALA A 98 0.76 -3.65 21.13
N ARG A 99 0.42 -4.68 21.89
CA ARG A 99 0.94 -6.05 21.69
C ARG A 99 0.78 -6.58 20.28
N ASN A 100 -0.32 -6.26 19.61
CA ASN A 100 -0.65 -6.77 18.27
C ASN A 100 -0.87 -5.64 17.26
N LEU A 101 -0.58 -4.39 17.63
CA LEU A 101 -0.88 -3.21 16.83
C LEU A 101 0.40 -2.44 16.52
N ALA A 102 0.73 -2.32 15.26
CA ALA A 102 1.85 -1.53 14.78
C ALA A 102 1.38 -0.37 13.91
N LEU A 103 2.04 0.77 14.09
CA LEU A 103 2.00 1.89 13.15
C LEU A 103 3.20 1.75 12.22
N LYS A 104 2.96 1.89 10.93
CA LYS A 104 3.97 1.76 9.88
C LYS A 104 4.10 3.04 9.09
N MET A 105 5.33 3.47 8.86
CA MET A 105 5.61 4.63 8.02
C MET A 105 6.97 4.50 7.34
N GLY A 106 7.10 5.11 6.16
CA GLY A 106 8.38 5.02 5.45
C GLY A 106 8.38 5.68 4.09
N LEU A 107 9.19 5.11 3.20
CA LEU A 107 9.30 5.51 1.81
C LEU A 107 9.02 4.31 0.90
N GLN A 108 8.43 4.58 -0.25
CA GLN A 108 8.16 3.58 -1.27
C GLN A 108 8.58 4.12 -2.63
N LEU A 109 9.32 3.31 -3.37
CA LEU A 109 9.59 3.53 -4.78
C LEU A 109 8.70 2.59 -5.60
N GLY A 110 8.04 3.14 -6.61
CA GLY A 110 7.17 2.42 -7.52
C GLY A 110 7.73 2.48 -8.95
N PHE A 111 7.74 1.33 -9.61
CA PHE A 111 8.16 1.17 -10.99
C PHE A 111 6.95 0.78 -11.83
N ASN A 112 6.58 1.62 -12.80
CA ASN A 112 5.48 1.31 -13.71
C ASN A 112 5.86 0.16 -14.63
N VAL A 113 5.06 -0.90 -14.64
CA VAL A 113 5.28 -2.11 -15.46
C VAL A 113 4.21 -2.29 -16.53
N SER A 114 3.06 -1.64 -16.37
CA SER A 114 1.99 -1.65 -17.38
C SER A 114 1.16 -0.39 -17.25
N ASN A 115 0.75 0.17 -18.37
CA ASN A 115 -0.13 1.33 -18.38
C ASN A 115 -1.11 1.25 -19.56
N GLY A 116 -2.27 1.86 -19.38
CA GLY A 116 -3.25 1.93 -20.44
C GLY A 116 -4.53 2.59 -19.98
N PHE A 117 -5.33 3.03 -20.93
CA PHE A 117 -6.66 3.54 -20.64
C PHE A 117 -7.72 2.90 -21.54
N THR A 118 -8.91 2.80 -21.00
CA THR A 118 -10.07 2.27 -21.68
C THR A 118 -11.15 3.34 -21.75
N ILE A 119 -11.66 3.59 -22.96
CA ILE A 119 -12.81 4.46 -23.18
C ILE A 119 -14.00 3.55 -23.47
N LYS A 120 -15.11 3.77 -22.76
CA LYS A 120 -16.40 3.09 -23.01
C LYS A 120 -17.47 4.15 -23.23
N GLY A 121 -18.20 4.07 -24.34
CA GLY A 121 -19.32 4.94 -24.67
C GLY A 121 -19.91 4.58 -26.03
N ALA A 122 -21.19 4.88 -26.25
CA ALA A 122 -21.91 4.64 -27.53
C ALA A 122 -21.71 3.24 -28.14
N GLY A 123 -21.63 2.20 -27.29
CA GLY A 123 -21.43 0.81 -27.75
C GLY A 123 -20.00 0.46 -28.14
N THR A 124 -19.04 1.39 -28.05
CA THR A 124 -17.63 1.17 -28.41
C THR A 124 -16.76 1.05 -27.16
N LYS A 125 -15.76 0.15 -27.21
CA LYS A 125 -14.70 0.00 -26.22
C LYS A 125 -13.35 0.13 -26.92
N GLU A 126 -12.57 1.13 -26.55
CA GLU A 126 -11.23 1.34 -27.09
C GLU A 126 -10.20 1.25 -25.95
N ASN A 127 -9.10 0.53 -26.19
CA ASN A 127 -7.96 0.42 -25.28
C ASN A 127 -6.74 1.06 -25.93
N ARG A 128 -6.04 1.92 -25.20
CA ARG A 128 -4.83 2.59 -25.66
C ARG A 128 -3.77 2.60 -24.57
N ASN A 129 -2.51 2.64 -24.94
CA ASN A 129 -1.41 2.91 -24.02
C ASN A 129 -1.36 4.40 -23.65
N ASP A 130 -0.99 4.70 -22.43
CA ASP A 130 -0.79 6.07 -21.95
C ASP A 130 0.72 6.40 -22.01
N PRO A 131 1.16 7.25 -22.95
CA PRO A 131 2.57 7.57 -23.13
C PRO A 131 3.11 8.54 -22.06
N ASP A 132 2.23 9.20 -21.29
CA ASP A 132 2.61 10.27 -20.37
C ASP A 132 2.94 9.74 -18.95
N VAL A 133 2.83 8.43 -18.72
CA VAL A 133 3.12 7.81 -17.43
C VAL A 133 4.61 7.77 -17.14
N LYS A 134 4.99 8.26 -15.97
CA LYS A 134 6.37 8.17 -15.52
C LYS A 134 6.73 6.74 -15.10
N ALA A 135 7.93 6.32 -15.51
CA ALA A 135 8.45 4.98 -15.21
C ALA A 135 8.66 4.76 -13.70
N VAL A 136 8.96 5.82 -12.95
CA VAL A 136 9.26 5.74 -11.51
C VAL A 136 8.46 6.78 -10.75
N GLU A 137 7.88 6.36 -9.63
CA GLU A 137 7.23 7.23 -8.66
C GLU A 137 7.77 7.00 -7.24
N ALA A 138 7.63 8.01 -6.39
CA ALA A 138 7.92 7.93 -4.97
C ALA A 138 6.68 8.30 -4.15
N SER A 139 6.47 7.60 -3.04
CA SER A 139 5.36 7.86 -2.12
C SER A 139 5.77 7.66 -0.66
N ILE A 140 4.96 8.22 0.24
CA ILE A 140 5.05 7.99 1.69
C ILE A 140 3.90 7.06 2.07
N PRO A 141 4.17 5.80 2.40
CA PRO A 141 3.20 4.91 3.02
C PRO A 141 3.03 5.25 4.51
N LEU A 142 1.78 5.37 4.93
CA LEU A 142 1.35 5.50 6.32
C LEU A 142 0.34 4.40 6.60
N GLY A 143 0.61 3.53 7.54
CA GLY A 143 -0.21 2.35 7.77
C GLY A 143 -0.41 2.00 9.23
N VAL A 144 -1.39 1.15 9.43
CA VAL A 144 -1.65 0.46 10.69
C VAL A 144 -1.82 -1.02 10.37
N SER A 145 -1.16 -1.87 11.13
CA SER A 145 -1.31 -3.32 11.04
C SER A 145 -1.72 -3.91 12.38
N TYR A 146 -2.59 -4.89 12.31
CA TYR A 146 -3.01 -5.68 13.46
C TYR A 146 -2.74 -7.15 13.20
N GLU A 147 -2.12 -7.81 14.17
CA GLU A 147 -1.76 -9.21 14.10
C GLU A 147 -2.65 -10.03 15.02
N PHE A 148 -3.27 -11.06 14.47
CA PHE A 148 -4.05 -12.05 15.21
C PHE A 148 -3.47 -13.44 14.97
N ASN A 149 -2.82 -14.01 15.97
CA ASN A 149 -1.94 -15.18 15.82
C ASN A 149 -0.87 -14.92 14.76
N GLN A 150 -0.92 -15.61 13.63
CA GLN A 150 -0.04 -15.42 12.47
C GLN A 150 -0.71 -14.61 11.33
N PHE A 151 -2.00 -14.29 11.44
CA PHE A 151 -2.67 -13.46 10.43
C PHE A 151 -2.40 -11.99 10.66
N VAL A 152 -2.06 -11.28 9.60
CA VAL A 152 -1.78 -9.85 9.62
C VAL A 152 -2.80 -9.13 8.76
N VAL A 153 -3.57 -8.23 9.35
CA VAL A 153 -4.45 -7.30 8.62
C VAL A 153 -3.79 -5.94 8.63
N GLU A 154 -3.66 -5.32 7.46
CA GLU A 154 -3.03 -4.02 7.33
C GLU A 154 -3.90 -3.08 6.51
N ALA A 155 -4.05 -1.84 7.00
CA ALA A 155 -4.58 -0.72 6.25
C ALA A 155 -3.47 0.32 6.04
N ARG A 156 -3.20 0.71 4.79
CA ARG A 156 -2.12 1.62 4.40
C ARG A 156 -2.68 2.73 3.50
N TYR A 157 -2.24 3.94 3.72
CA TYR A 157 -2.44 5.07 2.84
C TYR A 157 -1.10 5.46 2.20
N ASN A 158 -1.03 5.41 0.88
CA ASN A 158 0.15 5.80 0.12
C ASN A 158 -0.05 7.21 -0.43
N LEU A 159 0.71 8.15 0.09
CA LEU A 159 0.72 9.55 -0.34
C LEU A 159 1.80 9.75 -1.42
N GLY A 160 1.41 9.93 -2.67
CA GLY A 160 2.32 10.20 -3.78
C GLY A 160 3.12 11.49 -3.56
N LEU A 161 4.44 11.41 -3.65
CA LEU A 161 5.34 12.55 -3.59
C LEU A 161 5.64 13.11 -4.99
N THR A 162 5.87 12.22 -5.93
CA THR A 162 6.19 12.56 -7.33
C THR A 162 4.95 12.57 -8.19
N TYR A 163 5.02 13.21 -9.33
CA TYR A 163 3.97 13.16 -10.34
C TYR A 163 4.04 11.84 -11.09
N ALA A 164 2.95 11.07 -11.08
CA ALA A 164 2.82 9.83 -11.85
C ALA A 164 2.47 10.11 -13.32
N VAL A 165 1.64 11.13 -13.54
CA VAL A 165 1.35 11.75 -14.84
C VAL A 165 1.48 13.28 -14.69
N PRO A 166 1.58 14.07 -15.78
CA PRO A 166 1.79 15.51 -15.67
C PRO A 166 0.80 16.19 -14.70
N ARG A 167 1.36 16.86 -13.69
CA ARG A 167 0.64 17.64 -12.66
C ARG A 167 -0.26 16.83 -11.69
N THR A 168 -0.23 15.51 -11.71
CA THR A 168 -1.06 14.66 -10.84
C THR A 168 -0.24 13.62 -10.09
N LYS A 169 -0.65 13.33 -8.86
CA LYS A 169 -0.05 12.33 -7.98
C LYS A 169 -1.09 11.27 -7.63
N PHE A 170 -0.63 10.06 -7.31
CA PHE A 170 -1.52 9.04 -6.77
C PHE A 170 -1.83 9.27 -5.29
N SER A 171 -3.06 8.94 -4.93
CA SER A 171 -3.54 8.76 -3.57
C SER A 171 -4.19 7.39 -3.51
N THR A 172 -3.59 6.48 -2.74
CA THR A 172 -3.99 5.07 -2.73
C THR A 172 -4.24 4.59 -1.32
N PHE A 173 -5.45 4.14 -1.04
CA PHE A 173 -5.77 3.32 0.14
C PHE A 173 -5.56 1.86 -0.20
N GLN A 174 -4.90 1.14 0.67
CA GLN A 174 -4.55 -0.26 0.51
C GLN A 174 -4.99 -1.04 1.75
N PHE A 175 -5.68 -2.16 1.52
CA PHE A 175 -6.13 -3.08 2.57
C PHE A 175 -5.60 -4.47 2.22
N THR A 176 -4.83 -5.07 3.11
CA THR A 176 -4.23 -6.38 2.90
C THR A 176 -4.49 -7.32 4.06
N LEU A 177 -4.60 -8.59 3.72
CA LEU A 177 -4.57 -9.72 4.64
C LEU A 177 -3.36 -10.57 4.30
N GLY A 178 -2.57 -10.94 5.29
CA GLY A 178 -1.38 -11.74 5.14
C GLY A 178 -1.21 -12.79 6.21
N TYR A 179 -0.17 -13.57 6.06
CA TYR A 179 0.26 -14.56 7.03
C TYR A 179 1.74 -14.36 7.36
N ARG A 180 2.06 -14.39 8.65
CA ARG A 180 3.43 -14.20 9.16
C ARG A 180 4.11 -15.55 9.34
N PHE A 181 5.26 -15.71 8.71
CA PHE A 181 6.19 -16.82 8.91
C PHE A 181 7.42 -16.31 9.66
N ASP A 182 7.70 -16.84 10.83
CA ASP A 182 8.94 -16.56 11.56
C ASP A 182 10.07 -17.38 10.94
N VAL A 183 10.98 -16.71 10.23
CA VAL A 183 12.12 -17.33 9.51
C VAL A 183 13.30 -17.48 10.44
N VAL A 184 13.59 -16.45 11.25
CA VAL A 184 14.64 -16.47 12.26
C VAL A 184 14.02 -16.06 13.59
N LYS A 185 14.16 -16.91 14.59
CA LYS A 185 13.80 -16.57 15.97
C LYS A 185 14.93 -15.78 16.58
N GLY A 186 14.58 -14.73 17.32
CA GLY A 186 15.55 -13.95 18.10
C GLY A 186 16.08 -14.75 19.29
N ASN A 187 17.18 -14.29 19.82
CA ASN A 187 17.72 -14.76 21.11
C ASN A 187 17.34 -13.78 22.19
#